data_9e848f10fbb418a6d00a3aa600a436dc
#
_entry.id   9e848f10fbb418a6d00a3aa600a436dc
#
_cell.length_a   1.000
_cell.length_b   1.000
_cell.length_c   1.000
_cell.angle_alpha   90.00
_cell.angle_beta   90.00
_cell.angle_gamma   90.00
#
_symmetry.space_group_name_H-M   'P 1'
#
loop_
_entity.id
_entity.type
_entity.pdbx_description
1 polymer ?
#
loop_
_entity_poly.entity_id
_entity_poly.type
_entity_poly.pdbx_seq_one_letter_code
_entity_poly.pdbx_strand_id
1 'polypeptide(L)'
;MTTRTGPQYYPGADHVSYWYEDDFDATAMEVNVACLHTTEGRTVPNYVDSQGRKGASAPNLTAIPDFASRRLRWYQHFRIDSSARALANRYGGVETNTLNVVQAELVGTCDPATHAKWVKAGYQHIYWPEAPDWAKRDLADFLAWLHEEHGVPLSGPSRWPAYPSSYANGAGQRMSATTWPAFKGVCGHMHVPENDHGDPGAIDFPELLALARAALNLPKPTNPPAAAIPAFPGRKHFALGQSNNYVTQLGKQLVKRGYGKYYSVGPGPRWTESDRRAVAAFQRAQTWTGAGADGYPGPETWRRLFS
;
A
#
# COMPACT_ATOMS: atom_id res chain seq x y z
N MET A 1 24.40 18.41 -4.34
CA MET A 1 23.26 18.96 -3.58
C MET A 1 22.05 18.77 -4.45
N THR A 2 21.11 17.96 -4.02
CA THR A 2 19.82 17.80 -4.71
C THR A 2 19.10 19.15 -4.66
N THR A 3 18.70 19.68 -5.80
CA THR A 3 17.94 20.94 -5.87
C THR A 3 16.59 20.66 -5.26
N ARG A 4 16.21 21.39 -4.21
CA ARG A 4 14.88 21.28 -3.60
C ARG A 4 13.81 21.62 -4.63
N THR A 5 12.84 20.74 -4.80
CA THR A 5 11.74 20.89 -5.76
C THR A 5 10.44 21.13 -5.02
N GLY A 6 9.71 22.20 -5.35
CA GLY A 6 8.43 22.53 -4.77
C GLY A 6 8.47 23.18 -3.38
N PRO A 7 7.29 23.52 -2.83
CA PRO A 7 7.12 24.13 -1.52
C PRO A 7 7.49 23.13 -0.40
N GLN A 8 8.21 23.61 0.60
CA GLN A 8 8.70 22.76 1.69
C GLN A 8 7.74 22.65 2.88
N TYR A 9 6.69 23.43 2.87
CA TYR A 9 5.68 23.47 3.92
C TYR A 9 4.30 23.25 3.35
N TYR A 10 3.57 22.31 3.93
CA TYR A 10 2.18 22.06 3.53
C TYR A 10 1.31 23.25 3.97
N PRO A 11 0.48 23.81 3.07
CA PRO A 11 -0.31 24.99 3.38
C PRO A 11 -1.23 24.80 4.59
N GLY A 12 -1.15 25.71 5.57
CA GLY A 12 -1.93 25.65 6.79
C GLY A 12 -1.46 24.67 7.85
N ALA A 13 -0.37 23.94 7.63
CA ALA A 13 0.25 23.14 8.67
C ALA A 13 0.98 24.01 9.71
N ASP A 14 0.85 23.64 10.98
CA ASP A 14 1.67 24.19 12.06
C ASP A 14 3.06 23.54 12.00
N HIS A 15 4.06 24.34 11.68
CA HIS A 15 5.48 23.92 11.62
C HIS A 15 6.33 24.55 12.74
N VAL A 16 5.69 24.92 13.86
CA VAL A 16 6.34 25.50 15.04
C VAL A 16 6.20 24.59 16.26
N SER A 17 4.97 24.14 16.57
CA SER A 17 4.68 23.43 17.82
C SER A 17 5.36 22.06 17.96
N TYR A 18 5.64 21.38 16.85
CA TYR A 18 6.23 20.05 16.80
C TYR A 18 7.31 19.97 15.72
N TRP A 19 8.08 21.03 15.52
CA TRP A 19 9.19 21.04 14.58
C TRP A 19 10.39 20.31 15.15
N TYR A 20 10.92 19.34 14.43
CA TYR A 20 12.01 18.47 14.89
C TYR A 20 13.23 18.42 13.95
N GLU A 21 13.14 19.02 12.76
CA GLU A 21 14.26 18.96 11.79
C GLU A 21 15.53 19.63 12.32
N ASP A 22 15.40 20.60 13.23
CA ASP A 22 16.56 21.26 13.82
C ASP A 22 17.27 20.41 14.89
N ASP A 23 16.59 19.39 15.42
CA ASP A 23 17.10 18.48 16.45
C ASP A 23 17.69 17.17 15.87
N PHE A 24 17.40 16.87 14.61
CA PHE A 24 17.77 15.61 13.98
C PHE A 24 18.28 15.83 12.55
N ASP A 25 19.42 15.22 12.22
CA ASP A 25 19.93 15.21 10.86
C ASP A 25 18.91 14.56 9.92
N ALA A 26 18.59 15.27 8.84
CA ALA A 26 17.73 14.80 7.77
C ALA A 26 18.47 14.80 6.44
N THR A 27 18.26 13.79 5.62
CA THR A 27 18.83 13.70 4.29
C THR A 27 17.88 14.38 3.31
N ALA A 28 18.42 15.28 2.46
CA ALA A 28 17.63 15.83 1.37
C ALA A 28 17.31 14.74 0.34
N MET A 29 16.06 14.64 -0.07
CA MET A 29 15.56 13.57 -0.94
C MET A 29 14.67 14.14 -2.06
N GLU A 30 14.45 13.33 -3.10
CA GLU A 30 13.41 13.56 -4.10
C GLU A 30 12.08 13.06 -3.53
N VAL A 31 11.02 13.86 -3.60
CA VAL A 31 9.70 13.40 -3.13
C VAL A 31 8.95 12.73 -4.28
N ASN A 32 8.75 11.42 -4.21
CA ASN A 32 7.95 10.70 -5.19
C ASN A 32 7.13 9.54 -4.59
N VAL A 33 7.20 9.38 -3.26
CA VAL A 33 6.37 8.45 -2.48
C VAL A 33 5.71 9.18 -1.32
N ALA A 34 4.42 8.96 -1.10
CA ALA A 34 3.70 9.31 0.13
C ALA A 34 3.38 8.03 0.90
N CYS A 35 3.88 7.92 2.13
CA CYS A 35 3.59 6.80 3.03
C CYS A 35 2.61 7.24 4.11
N LEU A 36 1.46 6.57 4.18
CA LEU A 36 0.42 6.81 5.17
C LEU A 36 0.58 5.87 6.37
N HIS A 37 0.49 6.45 7.55
CA HIS A 37 0.54 5.75 8.83
C HIS A 37 -0.70 6.05 9.66
N THR A 38 -0.94 5.27 10.73
CA THR A 38 -1.88 5.65 11.80
C THR A 38 -1.17 5.61 13.14
N THR A 39 -1.43 6.62 13.98
CA THR A 39 -0.73 6.78 15.26
C THR A 39 -1.11 5.74 16.31
N GLU A 40 -2.17 4.96 16.07
CA GLU A 40 -2.83 4.07 17.04
C GLU A 40 -3.12 4.80 18.38
N GLY A 41 -3.38 6.10 18.27
CA GLY A 41 -3.60 7.04 19.36
C GLY A 41 -4.68 8.08 19.05
N ARG A 42 -5.06 8.90 20.06
CA ARG A 42 -6.09 9.94 19.93
C ARG A 42 -5.54 11.38 19.99
N THR A 43 -4.23 11.49 20.11
CA THR A 43 -3.51 12.77 20.20
C THR A 43 -2.27 12.72 19.34
N VAL A 44 -1.70 13.86 19.01
CA VAL A 44 -0.38 13.91 18.35
C VAL A 44 0.66 13.32 19.29
N PRO A 45 1.41 12.29 18.88
CA PRO A 45 2.48 11.72 19.71
C PRO A 45 3.67 12.65 19.83
N ASN A 46 4.47 12.47 20.89
CA ASN A 46 5.77 13.15 21.02
C ASN A 46 6.87 12.45 20.21
N TYR A 47 6.58 11.32 19.55
CA TYR A 47 7.51 10.55 18.72
C TYR A 47 8.85 10.24 19.42
N VAL A 48 8.76 9.81 20.67
CA VAL A 48 9.95 9.54 21.50
C VAL A 48 10.58 8.20 21.14
N ASP A 49 11.91 8.15 21.17
CA ASP A 49 12.66 6.89 21.13
C ASP A 49 12.79 6.24 22.52
N SER A 50 13.51 5.14 22.59
CA SER A 50 13.82 4.44 23.87
C SER A 50 14.61 5.28 24.88
N GLN A 51 15.23 6.38 24.44
CA GLN A 51 15.98 7.32 25.29
C GLN A 51 15.13 8.52 25.68
N GLY A 52 13.85 8.59 25.26
CA GLY A 52 12.94 9.70 25.55
C GLY A 52 13.17 10.95 24.70
N ARG A 53 13.95 10.89 23.62
CA ARG A 53 14.19 12.03 22.74
C ARG A 53 12.95 12.28 21.88
N LYS A 54 12.34 13.44 22.04
CA LYS A 54 11.17 13.86 21.26
C LYS A 54 11.53 14.01 19.78
N GLY A 55 10.65 13.59 18.90
CA GLY A 55 10.84 13.67 17.44
C GLY A 55 11.72 12.59 16.84
N ALA A 56 12.35 11.74 17.65
CA ALA A 56 13.29 10.73 17.17
C ALA A 56 12.67 9.65 16.25
N SER A 57 11.35 9.52 16.25
CA SER A 57 10.58 8.63 15.35
C SER A 57 9.47 9.39 14.60
N ALA A 58 9.60 10.71 14.43
CA ALA A 58 8.57 11.51 13.81
C ALA A 58 8.49 11.33 12.28
N PRO A 59 7.27 11.40 11.70
CA PRO A 59 7.05 11.50 10.25
C PRO A 59 7.37 12.91 9.74
N ASN A 60 7.14 13.18 8.45
CA ASN A 60 7.17 14.57 7.97
C ASN A 60 5.98 15.37 8.53
N LEU A 61 4.79 14.77 8.59
CA LEU A 61 3.58 15.44 9.05
C LEU A 61 2.71 14.54 9.92
N THR A 62 1.88 15.17 10.76
CA THR A 62 0.79 14.50 11.50
C THR A 62 -0.51 15.23 11.29
N ALA A 63 -1.56 14.50 10.93
CA ALA A 63 -2.92 15.00 10.84
C ALA A 63 -3.74 14.58 12.06
N ILE A 64 -4.33 15.52 12.78
CA ILE A 64 -5.24 15.25 13.90
C ILE A 64 -6.66 15.71 13.58
N PRO A 65 -7.70 14.90 13.86
CA PRO A 65 -9.07 15.30 13.62
C PRO A 65 -9.52 16.42 14.57
N ASP A 66 -10.06 17.49 13.99
CA ASP A 66 -10.89 18.47 14.69
C ASP A 66 -12.36 18.14 14.39
N PHE A 67 -13.02 17.48 15.33
CA PHE A 67 -14.40 17.04 15.18
C PHE A 67 -15.41 18.21 15.18
N ALA A 68 -15.06 19.35 15.76
CA ALA A 68 -15.93 20.53 15.79
C ALA A 68 -16.00 21.20 14.42
N SER A 69 -14.86 21.42 13.79
CA SER A 69 -14.77 22.00 12.45
C SER A 69 -14.95 20.96 11.33
N ARG A 70 -14.88 19.67 11.64
CA ARG A 70 -14.82 18.55 10.67
C ARG A 70 -13.70 18.74 9.66
N ARG A 71 -12.49 19.01 10.17
CA ARG A 71 -11.27 19.17 9.39
C ARG A 71 -10.13 18.40 10.03
N LEU A 72 -9.12 18.06 9.24
CA LEU A 72 -7.82 17.62 9.74
C LEU A 72 -6.94 18.84 9.99
N ARG A 73 -6.41 18.96 11.20
CA ARG A 73 -5.36 19.93 11.52
C ARG A 73 -4.01 19.25 11.33
N TRP A 74 -3.10 19.93 10.63
CA TRP A 74 -1.81 19.37 10.28
C TRP A 74 -0.70 20.01 11.13
N TYR A 75 0.20 19.16 11.60
CA TYR A 75 1.47 19.52 12.20
C TYR A 75 2.58 19.00 11.31
N GLN A 76 3.56 19.85 10.99
CA GLN A 76 4.69 19.48 10.18
C GLN A 76 5.95 19.45 11.02
N HIS A 77 6.73 18.37 10.91
CA HIS A 77 7.89 18.05 11.76
C HIS A 77 9.21 18.18 11.02
N PHE A 78 9.20 17.91 9.72
CA PHE A 78 10.34 18.02 8.81
C PHE A 78 9.86 18.67 7.51
N ARG A 79 10.77 19.30 6.77
CA ARG A 79 10.47 19.71 5.38
C ARG A 79 10.00 18.54 4.54
N ILE A 80 9.27 18.84 3.48
CA ILE A 80 8.70 17.79 2.62
C ILE A 80 9.80 16.95 1.94
N ASP A 81 10.89 17.58 1.50
CA ASP A 81 12.02 16.90 0.86
C ASP A 81 13.15 16.51 1.83
N SER A 82 12.87 16.52 3.12
CA SER A 82 13.79 16.04 4.15
C SER A 82 13.33 14.66 4.65
N SER A 83 14.27 13.72 4.77
CA SER A 83 13.95 12.38 5.27
C SER A 83 13.44 12.44 6.71
N ALA A 84 12.27 11.84 6.95
CA ALA A 84 11.70 11.67 8.29
C ALA A 84 12.15 10.36 8.93
N ARG A 85 11.54 9.95 10.05
CA ARG A 85 12.09 8.92 10.95
C ARG A 85 11.07 7.88 11.39
N ALA A 86 9.85 7.86 10.81
CA ALA A 86 8.78 6.97 11.25
C ALA A 86 8.83 5.55 10.62
N LEU A 87 9.74 5.33 9.68
CA LEU A 87 10.01 4.01 9.11
C LEU A 87 11.28 3.40 9.68
N ALA A 88 11.34 2.08 9.80
CA ALA A 88 12.56 1.39 10.23
C ALA A 88 13.54 1.29 9.06
N ASN A 89 14.75 1.85 9.21
CA ASN A 89 15.90 1.61 8.34
C ASN A 89 16.77 0.52 8.99
N ARG A 90 16.91 -0.62 8.32
CA ARG A 90 17.79 -1.68 8.79
C ARG A 90 19.20 -1.48 8.22
N TYR A 91 20.22 -1.64 9.03
CA TYR A 91 21.61 -1.57 8.57
C TYR A 91 21.86 -2.61 7.47
N GLY A 92 22.38 -2.15 6.33
CA GLY A 92 22.62 -3.02 5.16
C GLY A 92 21.37 -3.44 4.40
N GLY A 93 20.19 -2.92 4.78
CA GLY A 93 18.92 -3.14 4.09
C GLY A 93 18.62 -2.09 3.03
N VAL A 94 17.33 -1.94 2.69
CA VAL A 94 16.86 -0.85 1.81
C VAL A 94 16.63 0.42 2.62
N GLU A 95 16.90 1.56 2.03
CA GLU A 95 16.68 2.85 2.67
C GLU A 95 15.20 3.22 2.62
N THR A 96 14.48 3.03 3.71
CA THR A 96 13.05 3.26 3.78
C THR A 96 12.66 4.67 4.19
N ASN A 97 13.51 5.36 4.97
CA ASN A 97 13.29 6.76 5.36
C ASN A 97 13.96 7.77 4.41
N THR A 98 15.09 7.41 3.82
CA THR A 98 15.98 8.34 3.12
C THR A 98 15.79 8.38 1.61
N LEU A 99 15.07 7.42 1.05
CA LEU A 99 14.72 7.40 -0.37
C LEU A 99 13.28 7.89 -0.57
N ASN A 100 13.16 9.13 -1.06
CA ASN A 100 11.99 9.64 -1.77
C ASN A 100 10.64 9.63 -1.04
N VAL A 101 10.59 9.44 0.29
CA VAL A 101 9.37 9.13 1.02
C VAL A 101 8.97 10.25 1.96
N VAL A 102 7.89 10.96 1.63
CA VAL A 102 7.18 11.80 2.60
C VAL A 102 6.23 10.92 3.42
N GLN A 103 6.26 11.08 4.73
CA GLN A 103 5.51 10.26 5.69
C GLN A 103 4.45 11.10 6.38
N ALA A 104 3.21 10.60 6.45
CA ALA A 104 2.10 11.25 7.12
C ALA A 104 1.43 10.32 8.12
N GLU A 105 1.47 10.68 9.39
CA GLU A 105 0.77 10.00 10.48
C GLU A 105 -0.65 10.56 10.63
N LEU A 106 -1.61 9.68 10.67
CA LEU A 106 -3.03 9.99 10.81
C LEU A 106 -3.47 9.63 12.22
N VAL A 107 -3.80 10.63 13.04
CA VAL A 107 -4.28 10.39 14.41
C VAL A 107 -5.60 9.62 14.37
N GLY A 108 -5.60 8.46 15.02
CA GLY A 108 -6.69 7.50 15.00
C GLY A 108 -6.15 6.09 15.10
N THR A 109 -6.94 5.12 14.67
CA THR A 109 -6.57 3.70 14.70
C THR A 109 -7.00 2.98 13.44
N CYS A 110 -6.26 1.95 13.05
CA CYS A 110 -6.68 0.95 12.07
C CYS A 110 -7.04 -0.39 12.73
N ASP A 111 -6.82 -0.52 14.05
CA ASP A 111 -7.12 -1.74 14.81
C ASP A 111 -8.59 -1.79 15.23
N PRO A 112 -9.38 -2.77 14.77
CA PRO A 112 -10.79 -2.89 15.15
C PRO A 112 -11.00 -3.15 16.65
N ALA A 113 -10.05 -3.77 17.34
CA ALA A 113 -10.16 -4.00 18.78
C ALA A 113 -9.99 -2.69 19.57
N THR A 114 -9.04 -1.86 19.18
CA THR A 114 -8.83 -0.51 19.74
C THR A 114 -10.03 0.39 19.43
N HIS A 115 -10.55 0.34 18.18
CA HIS A 115 -11.77 1.05 17.81
C HIS A 115 -12.94 0.66 18.72
N ALA A 116 -13.23 -0.63 18.86
CA ALA A 116 -14.33 -1.10 19.72
C ALA A 116 -14.16 -0.66 21.19
N LYS A 117 -12.94 -0.69 21.71
CA LYS A 117 -12.62 -0.19 23.06
C LYS A 117 -12.92 1.30 23.20
N TRP A 118 -12.56 2.12 22.23
CA TRP A 118 -12.78 3.57 22.26
C TRP A 118 -14.25 3.92 22.09
N VAL A 119 -14.98 3.21 21.23
CA VAL A 119 -16.44 3.35 21.12
C VAL A 119 -17.12 3.05 22.47
N LYS A 120 -16.76 1.94 23.10
CA LYS A 120 -17.32 1.56 24.42
C LYS A 120 -17.01 2.61 25.50
N ALA A 121 -15.86 3.25 25.42
CA ALA A 121 -15.45 4.31 26.36
C ALA A 121 -16.04 5.69 26.02
N GLY A 122 -16.80 5.84 24.93
CA GLY A 122 -17.39 7.12 24.49
C GLY A 122 -16.37 8.13 23.95
N TYR A 123 -15.20 7.69 23.51
CA TYR A 123 -14.17 8.57 23.00
C TYR A 123 -14.39 8.93 21.53
N GLN A 124 -14.30 10.21 21.20
CA GLN A 124 -14.22 10.66 19.81
C GLN A 124 -12.87 10.26 19.22
N HIS A 125 -12.89 9.64 18.05
CA HIS A 125 -11.72 9.19 17.31
C HIS A 125 -12.07 8.89 15.85
N ILE A 126 -11.06 8.75 14.99
CA ILE A 126 -11.23 8.18 13.65
C ILE A 126 -10.78 6.70 13.69
N TYR A 127 -11.63 5.82 13.18
CA TYR A 127 -11.27 4.49 12.71
C TYR A 127 -11.03 4.59 11.21
N TRP A 128 -9.77 4.58 10.78
CA TRP A 128 -9.37 4.97 9.43
C TRP A 128 -9.93 4.07 8.32
N PRO A 129 -10.15 2.75 8.51
CA PRO A 129 -10.88 1.93 7.54
C PRO A 129 -12.31 2.41 7.25
N GLU A 130 -12.94 3.14 8.19
CA GLU A 130 -14.28 3.72 8.08
C GLU A 130 -14.24 5.24 8.30
N ALA A 131 -13.16 5.88 7.85
CA ALA A 131 -12.97 7.31 8.05
C ALA A 131 -14.14 8.12 7.49
N PRO A 132 -14.61 9.17 8.20
CA PRO A 132 -15.69 10.01 7.71
C PRO A 132 -15.27 10.80 6.47
N ASP A 133 -16.23 11.11 5.59
CA ASP A 133 -15.98 11.75 4.30
C ASP A 133 -15.18 13.05 4.38
N TRP A 134 -15.36 13.83 5.44
CA TRP A 134 -14.59 15.06 5.63
C TRP A 134 -13.10 14.79 5.85
N ALA A 135 -12.76 13.71 6.61
CA ALA A 135 -11.36 13.33 6.85
C ALA A 135 -10.72 12.73 5.60
N LYS A 136 -11.49 11.93 4.84
CA LYS A 136 -11.03 11.41 3.55
C LYS A 136 -10.76 12.55 2.56
N ARG A 137 -11.62 13.57 2.52
CA ARG A 137 -11.40 14.76 1.64
C ARG A 137 -10.16 15.52 2.03
N ASP A 138 -9.98 15.86 3.32
CA ASP A 138 -8.79 16.59 3.76
C ASP A 138 -7.48 15.79 3.52
N LEU A 139 -7.50 14.46 3.68
CA LEU A 139 -6.36 13.62 3.33
C LEU A 139 -6.15 13.58 1.81
N ALA A 140 -7.21 13.55 1.04
CA ALA A 140 -7.16 13.60 -0.42
C ALA A 140 -6.58 14.94 -0.93
N ASP A 141 -6.93 16.06 -0.30
CA ASP A 141 -6.37 17.38 -0.60
C ASP A 141 -4.85 17.41 -0.36
N PHE A 142 -4.38 16.78 0.71
CA PHE A 142 -2.94 16.62 0.96
C PHE A 142 -2.25 15.79 -0.15
N LEU A 143 -2.84 14.68 -0.55
CA LEU A 143 -2.29 13.85 -1.65
C LEU A 143 -2.34 14.58 -2.99
N ALA A 144 -3.38 15.35 -3.25
CA ALA A 144 -3.50 16.21 -4.43
C ALA A 144 -2.40 17.26 -4.47
N TRP A 145 -2.14 17.93 -3.36
CA TRP A 145 -1.06 18.89 -3.21
C TRP A 145 0.32 18.25 -3.44
N LEU A 146 0.58 17.06 -2.87
CA LEU A 146 1.83 16.32 -3.12
C LEU A 146 1.99 15.94 -4.60
N HIS A 147 0.88 15.62 -5.28
CA HIS A 147 0.91 15.35 -6.71
C HIS A 147 1.25 16.60 -7.53
N GLU A 148 0.59 17.71 -7.25
CA GLU A 148 0.74 18.96 -7.98
C GLU A 148 2.12 19.59 -7.77
N GLU A 149 2.59 19.66 -6.53
CA GLU A 149 3.78 20.40 -6.17
C GLU A 149 5.07 19.56 -6.18
N HIS A 150 4.96 18.25 -5.99
CA HIS A 150 6.10 17.35 -5.86
C HIS A 150 6.08 16.17 -6.86
N GLY A 151 5.03 16.05 -7.67
CA GLY A 151 4.94 15.01 -8.69
C GLY A 151 4.70 13.60 -8.15
N VAL A 152 4.24 13.43 -6.89
CA VAL A 152 3.90 12.12 -6.33
C VAL A 152 2.75 11.51 -7.14
N PRO A 153 2.92 10.34 -7.78
CA PRO A 153 1.84 9.75 -8.56
C PRO A 153 0.63 9.39 -7.71
N LEU A 154 -0.59 9.75 -8.16
CA LEU A 154 -1.84 9.31 -7.53
C LEU A 154 -2.16 7.86 -7.94
N SER A 155 -1.29 6.95 -7.54
CA SER A 155 -1.37 5.50 -7.76
C SER A 155 -0.66 4.78 -6.63
N GLY A 156 -0.91 3.49 -6.45
CA GLY A 156 -0.27 2.71 -5.39
C GLY A 156 -0.65 1.24 -5.40
N PRO A 157 -0.27 0.47 -4.36
CA PRO A 157 -0.62 -0.93 -4.24
C PRO A 157 -2.14 -1.14 -4.25
N SER A 158 -2.59 -2.20 -4.90
CA SER A 158 -4.02 -2.53 -5.00
C SER A 158 -4.57 -3.27 -3.77
N ARG A 159 -3.69 -3.76 -2.89
CA ARG A 159 -4.07 -4.55 -1.69
C ARG A 159 -3.85 -3.75 -0.43
N TRP A 160 -4.92 -3.47 0.28
CA TRP A 160 -4.93 -2.79 1.58
C TRP A 160 -5.68 -3.68 2.59
N PRO A 161 -5.03 -4.74 3.10
CA PRO A 161 -5.66 -5.68 4.03
C PRO A 161 -5.97 -5.02 5.36
N ALA A 162 -7.03 -5.51 6.01
CA ALA A 162 -7.40 -5.08 7.35
C ALA A 162 -6.38 -5.55 8.39
N TYR A 163 -6.16 -4.76 9.44
CA TYR A 163 -5.46 -5.20 10.63
C TYR A 163 -6.31 -6.25 11.39
N PRO A 164 -5.74 -7.34 11.94
CA PRO A 164 -4.30 -7.60 12.08
C PRO A 164 -3.66 -8.35 10.89
N SER A 165 -4.41 -8.72 9.84
CA SER A 165 -3.83 -9.44 8.68
C SER A 165 -2.78 -8.63 7.93
N SER A 166 -2.83 -7.29 8.03
CA SER A 166 -1.83 -6.38 7.45
C SER A 166 -0.51 -6.35 8.23
N TYR A 167 -0.46 -6.83 9.48
CA TYR A 167 0.75 -6.82 10.29
C TYR A 167 1.82 -7.76 9.72
N ALA A 168 3.08 -7.39 9.85
CA ALA A 168 4.22 -8.05 9.21
C ALA A 168 3.96 -8.18 7.70
N ASN A 169 3.89 -9.38 7.16
CA ASN A 169 3.49 -9.65 5.78
C ASN A 169 2.37 -10.69 5.70
N GLY A 170 1.47 -10.66 6.70
CA GLY A 170 0.43 -11.68 6.90
C GLY A 170 -0.49 -11.88 5.70
N ALA A 171 -0.74 -10.82 4.93
CA ALA A 171 -1.54 -10.89 3.71
C ALA A 171 -0.71 -10.84 2.41
N GLY A 172 0.63 -10.87 2.49
CA GLY A 172 1.51 -10.79 1.31
C GLY A 172 1.43 -9.44 0.58
N GLN A 173 1.17 -8.35 1.30
CA GLN A 173 1.00 -7.01 0.76
C GLN A 173 2.31 -6.22 0.66
N ARG A 174 3.33 -6.61 1.44
CA ARG A 174 4.57 -5.85 1.56
C ARG A 174 5.42 -5.94 0.30
N MET A 175 5.95 -4.81 -0.13
CA MET A 175 6.87 -4.76 -1.27
C MET A 175 8.19 -5.47 -0.93
N SER A 176 8.82 -6.05 -1.93
CA SER A 176 10.16 -6.62 -1.78
C SER A 176 11.23 -5.51 -1.74
N ALA A 177 12.40 -5.85 -1.22
CA ALA A 177 13.58 -4.98 -1.26
C ALA A 177 13.98 -4.56 -2.69
N THR A 178 13.66 -5.38 -3.68
CA THR A 178 13.93 -5.08 -5.10
C THR A 178 12.85 -4.20 -5.75
N THR A 179 11.63 -4.21 -5.22
CA THR A 179 10.51 -3.41 -5.75
C THR A 179 10.52 -2.00 -5.18
N TRP A 180 10.87 -1.85 -3.91
CA TRP A 180 10.80 -0.59 -3.18
C TRP A 180 11.58 0.56 -3.81
N PRO A 181 12.86 0.40 -4.23
CA PRO A 181 13.64 1.51 -4.78
C PRO A 181 13.07 2.13 -6.07
N ALA A 182 12.26 1.35 -6.80
CA ALA A 182 11.61 1.80 -8.03
C ALA A 182 10.16 2.27 -7.82
N PHE A 183 9.61 2.10 -6.62
CA PHE A 183 8.23 2.46 -6.32
C PHE A 183 8.06 3.98 -6.29
N LYS A 184 6.98 4.46 -6.91
CA LYS A 184 6.51 5.85 -6.87
C LYS A 184 5.00 5.85 -6.66
N GLY A 185 4.50 6.76 -5.83
CA GLY A 185 3.07 6.88 -5.55
C GLY A 185 2.71 6.84 -4.07
N VAL A 186 1.50 6.45 -3.75
CA VAL A 186 0.97 6.42 -2.38
C VAL A 186 0.95 4.99 -1.85
N CYS A 187 1.48 4.77 -0.66
CA CYS A 187 1.43 3.47 0.02
C CYS A 187 1.07 3.67 1.51
N GLY A 188 0.83 2.59 2.22
CA GLY A 188 0.76 2.57 3.68
C GLY A 188 2.01 1.95 4.27
N HIS A 189 2.26 2.14 5.55
CA HIS A 189 3.35 1.53 6.30
C HIS A 189 3.40 0.01 6.09
N MET A 190 2.23 -0.64 6.00
CA MET A 190 2.10 -2.07 5.71
C MET A 190 2.75 -2.53 4.40
N HIS A 191 3.06 -1.63 3.48
CA HIS A 191 3.65 -1.95 2.17
C HIS A 191 5.17 -1.80 2.15
N VAL A 192 5.74 -1.13 3.16
CA VAL A 192 7.16 -0.79 3.21
C VAL A 192 7.98 -2.02 3.63
N PRO A 193 9.03 -2.41 2.89
CA PRO A 193 9.89 -3.54 3.29
C PRO A 193 10.58 -3.27 4.62
N GLU A 194 11.05 -4.34 5.28
CA GLU A 194 11.80 -4.29 6.54
C GLU A 194 11.04 -3.72 7.75
N ASN A 195 9.79 -3.37 7.57
CA ASN A 195 8.87 -2.89 8.59
C ASN A 195 7.82 -3.96 8.91
N ASP A 196 7.31 -3.99 10.13
CA ASP A 196 6.31 -4.99 10.55
C ASP A 196 4.92 -4.39 10.79
N HIS A 197 4.80 -3.07 10.88
CA HIS A 197 3.53 -2.38 11.13
C HIS A 197 2.49 -2.63 10.04
N GLY A 198 1.22 -2.71 10.42
CA GLY A 198 0.11 -3.06 9.54
C GLY A 198 -0.82 -1.90 9.19
N ASP A 199 -0.46 -0.70 9.61
CA ASP A 199 -1.21 0.53 9.38
C ASP A 199 -1.04 1.07 7.93
N PRO A 200 -2.01 1.83 7.46
CA PRO A 200 -3.26 2.26 8.07
C PRO A 200 -4.44 1.28 7.90
N GLY A 201 -4.19 -0.01 7.68
CA GLY A 201 -5.22 -1.02 7.52
C GLY A 201 -6.01 -0.90 6.20
N ALA A 202 -7.24 -1.40 6.21
CA ALA A 202 -8.10 -1.44 5.02
C ALA A 202 -8.79 -0.10 4.75
N ILE A 203 -8.01 0.97 4.55
CA ILE A 203 -8.59 2.25 4.09
C ILE A 203 -9.17 2.10 2.68
N ASP A 204 -10.20 2.86 2.35
CA ASP A 204 -10.72 2.91 0.97
C ASP A 204 -9.77 3.70 0.06
N PHE A 205 -8.67 3.05 -0.31
CA PHE A 205 -7.64 3.65 -1.12
C PHE A 205 -8.12 4.07 -2.53
N PRO A 206 -8.95 3.29 -3.24
CA PRO A 206 -9.52 3.73 -4.50
C PRO A 206 -10.36 5.01 -4.38
N GLU A 207 -11.19 5.14 -3.33
CA GLU A 207 -11.96 6.35 -3.06
C GLU A 207 -11.05 7.53 -2.75
N LEU A 208 -10.05 7.33 -1.90
CA LEU A 208 -9.08 8.37 -1.54
C LEU A 208 -8.38 8.95 -2.77
N LEU A 209 -7.90 8.09 -3.68
CA LEU A 209 -7.29 8.55 -4.93
C LEU A 209 -8.29 9.23 -5.87
N ALA A 210 -9.55 8.78 -5.89
CA ALA A 210 -10.59 9.42 -6.69
C ALA A 210 -10.88 10.85 -6.18
N LEU A 211 -10.93 11.04 -4.86
CA LEU A 211 -11.09 12.35 -4.24
C LEU A 211 -9.91 13.27 -4.54
N ALA A 212 -8.66 12.77 -4.41
CA ALA A 212 -7.47 13.56 -4.73
C ALA A 212 -7.43 14.01 -6.21
N ARG A 213 -7.81 13.13 -7.13
CA ARG A 213 -7.95 13.49 -8.55
C ARG A 213 -9.04 14.51 -8.80
N ALA A 214 -10.18 14.39 -8.09
CA ALA A 214 -11.28 15.33 -8.21
C ALA A 214 -10.88 16.74 -7.72
N ALA A 215 -10.10 16.84 -6.65
CA ALA A 215 -9.56 18.10 -6.14
C ALA A 215 -8.70 18.84 -7.18
N LEU A 216 -8.00 18.10 -8.05
CA LEU A 216 -7.17 18.63 -9.13
C LEU A 216 -7.90 18.77 -10.47
N ASN A 217 -9.19 18.50 -10.52
CA ASN A 217 -9.96 18.42 -11.78
C ASN A 217 -9.35 17.44 -12.79
N LEU A 218 -8.59 16.44 -12.31
CA LEU A 218 -8.02 15.41 -13.18
C LEU A 218 -9.10 14.44 -13.64
N PRO A 219 -9.02 13.92 -14.86
CA PRO A 219 -9.98 12.93 -15.32
C PRO A 219 -9.95 11.71 -14.39
N LYS A 220 -11.15 11.19 -14.08
CA LYS A 220 -11.28 9.92 -13.37
C LYS A 220 -10.40 8.89 -14.08
N PRO A 221 -9.60 8.08 -13.37
CA PRO A 221 -8.87 7.02 -14.05
C PRO A 221 -9.89 6.24 -14.86
N THR A 222 -9.79 6.28 -16.15
CA THR A 222 -10.37 5.23 -16.96
C THR A 222 -9.54 4.02 -16.54
N ASN A 223 -10.06 3.19 -15.63
CA ASN A 223 -9.54 1.84 -15.53
C ASN A 223 -9.49 1.36 -16.99
N PRO A 224 -8.33 0.92 -17.50
CA PRO A 224 -8.37 0.10 -18.69
C PRO A 224 -9.40 -0.96 -18.33
N PRO A 225 -10.44 -1.19 -19.16
CA PRO A 225 -11.51 -2.12 -18.84
C PRO A 225 -10.83 -3.36 -18.30
N ALA A 226 -11.21 -3.79 -17.08
CA ALA A 226 -10.55 -4.87 -16.35
C ALA A 226 -10.28 -5.94 -17.40
N ALA A 227 -8.99 -6.24 -17.66
CA ALA A 227 -8.59 -6.91 -18.91
C ALA A 227 -9.54 -8.08 -19.09
N ALA A 228 -10.41 -8.02 -20.10
CA ALA A 228 -11.55 -8.89 -20.19
C ALA A 228 -11.04 -10.30 -20.01
N ILE A 229 -11.57 -11.04 -19.02
CA ILE A 229 -11.13 -12.40 -18.73
C ILE A 229 -11.13 -13.12 -20.07
N PRO A 230 -9.96 -13.59 -20.56
CA PRO A 230 -9.90 -14.16 -21.89
C PRO A 230 -10.87 -15.36 -21.95
N ALA A 231 -11.59 -15.48 -23.04
CA ALA A 231 -12.50 -16.62 -23.21
C ALA A 231 -11.74 -17.93 -23.03
N PHE A 232 -12.33 -18.88 -22.30
CA PHE A 232 -11.72 -20.20 -22.10
C PHE A 232 -11.58 -20.91 -23.46
N PRO A 233 -10.36 -21.27 -23.89
CA PRO A 233 -10.15 -21.78 -25.26
C PRO A 233 -10.66 -23.22 -25.46
N GLY A 234 -10.99 -23.91 -24.36
CA GLY A 234 -11.41 -25.28 -24.35
C GLY A 234 -10.34 -26.25 -23.80
N ARG A 235 -10.79 -27.28 -23.09
CA ARG A 235 -9.94 -28.24 -22.38
C ARG A 235 -8.97 -28.99 -23.30
N LYS A 236 -9.30 -29.17 -24.59
CA LYS A 236 -8.49 -29.84 -25.58
C LYS A 236 -7.08 -29.26 -25.76
N HIS A 237 -6.90 -27.99 -25.42
CA HIS A 237 -5.61 -27.29 -25.53
C HIS A 237 -4.64 -27.60 -24.38
N PHE A 238 -5.09 -28.27 -23.33
CA PHE A 238 -4.35 -28.53 -22.11
C PHE A 238 -4.17 -30.04 -21.84
N ALA A 239 -3.74 -30.80 -22.84
CA ALA A 239 -3.43 -32.19 -22.73
C ALA A 239 -1.92 -32.43 -22.86
N LEU A 240 -1.39 -33.51 -22.25
CA LEU A 240 0.01 -33.89 -22.37
C LEU A 240 0.48 -33.93 -23.83
N GLY A 241 1.59 -33.25 -24.10
CA GLY A 241 2.14 -33.12 -25.44
C GLY A 241 1.55 -32.02 -26.32
N GLN A 242 0.45 -31.39 -25.94
CA GLN A 242 -0.07 -30.22 -26.66
C GLN A 242 0.89 -29.03 -26.54
N SER A 243 1.02 -28.27 -27.63
CA SER A 243 1.84 -27.06 -27.68
C SER A 243 1.07 -25.92 -28.34
N ASN A 244 0.80 -24.88 -27.59
CA ASN A 244 0.05 -23.71 -28.06
C ASN A 244 0.21 -22.50 -27.09
N ASN A 245 -0.20 -21.32 -27.56
CA ASN A 245 -0.08 -20.08 -26.79
C ASN A 245 -0.95 -20.05 -25.53
N TYR A 246 -2.04 -20.80 -25.48
CA TYR A 246 -2.91 -20.82 -24.28
C TYR A 246 -2.21 -21.50 -23.10
N VAL A 247 -1.33 -22.47 -23.34
CA VAL A 247 -0.49 -23.08 -22.30
C VAL A 247 0.47 -22.04 -21.72
N THR A 248 1.16 -21.28 -22.57
CA THR A 248 2.03 -20.19 -22.12
C THR A 248 1.26 -19.13 -21.33
N GLN A 249 0.08 -18.74 -21.81
CA GLN A 249 -0.77 -17.76 -21.16
C GLN A 249 -1.22 -18.21 -19.76
N LEU A 250 -1.70 -19.45 -19.65
CA LEU A 250 -2.08 -20.08 -18.40
C LEU A 250 -0.91 -20.13 -17.42
N GLY A 251 0.24 -20.62 -17.89
CA GLY A 251 1.43 -20.78 -17.05
C GLY A 251 1.96 -19.45 -16.53
N LYS A 252 2.02 -18.40 -17.36
CA LYS A 252 2.38 -17.04 -16.92
C LYS A 252 1.44 -16.52 -15.84
N GLN A 253 0.13 -16.78 -15.99
CA GLN A 253 -0.84 -16.36 -14.99
C GLN A 253 -0.74 -17.15 -13.68
N LEU A 254 -0.44 -18.47 -13.75
CA LEU A 254 -0.15 -19.29 -12.57
C LEU A 254 1.08 -18.77 -11.82
N VAL A 255 2.15 -18.39 -12.52
CA VAL A 255 3.34 -17.79 -11.91
C VAL A 255 2.96 -16.47 -11.22
N LYS A 256 2.21 -15.59 -11.89
CA LYS A 256 1.72 -14.33 -11.32
C LYS A 256 0.87 -14.53 -10.05
N ARG A 257 0.14 -15.65 -9.95
CA ARG A 257 -0.68 -16.04 -8.79
C ARG A 257 0.08 -16.81 -7.71
N GLY A 258 1.43 -16.92 -7.81
CA GLY A 258 2.28 -17.56 -6.79
C GLY A 258 2.50 -19.07 -6.96
N TYR A 259 2.09 -19.63 -8.10
CA TYR A 259 2.30 -21.07 -8.39
C TYR A 259 3.54 -21.35 -9.22
N GLY A 260 4.48 -20.40 -9.28
CA GLY A 260 5.73 -20.52 -10.05
C GLY A 260 6.66 -21.64 -9.60
N LYS A 261 6.58 -22.06 -8.34
CA LYS A 261 7.44 -23.10 -7.76
C LYS A 261 7.35 -24.48 -8.44
N TYR A 262 6.35 -24.70 -9.27
CA TYR A 262 6.17 -25.95 -10.01
C TYR A 262 6.93 -25.98 -11.34
N TYR A 263 7.50 -24.84 -11.75
CA TYR A 263 8.28 -24.71 -12.98
C TYR A 263 9.76 -24.58 -12.68
N SER A 264 10.59 -25.45 -13.26
CA SER A 264 12.05 -25.37 -13.14
C SER A 264 12.67 -24.36 -14.14
N VAL A 265 12.03 -24.18 -15.29
CA VAL A 265 12.53 -23.32 -16.40
C VAL A 265 11.53 -22.20 -16.76
N GLY A 266 10.39 -22.15 -16.05
CA GLY A 266 9.29 -21.23 -16.37
C GLY A 266 8.26 -21.81 -17.35
N PRO A 267 7.13 -21.11 -17.55
CA PRO A 267 6.05 -21.57 -18.42
C PRO A 267 6.40 -21.40 -19.90
N GLY A 268 6.17 -22.46 -20.67
CA GLY A 268 6.36 -22.50 -22.13
C GLY A 268 5.08 -22.89 -22.88
N PRO A 269 5.13 -23.01 -24.19
CA PRO A 269 3.95 -23.36 -25.00
C PRO A 269 3.53 -24.83 -24.89
N ARG A 270 4.42 -25.72 -24.45
CA ARG A 270 4.14 -27.16 -24.36
C ARG A 270 3.54 -27.49 -23.00
N TRP A 271 2.37 -28.16 -23.01
CA TRP A 271 1.74 -28.68 -21.80
C TRP A 271 2.57 -29.82 -21.19
N THR A 272 2.93 -29.66 -19.94
CA THR A 272 3.79 -30.58 -19.20
C THR A 272 3.17 -30.95 -17.85
N GLU A 273 3.80 -31.89 -17.16
CA GLU A 273 3.43 -32.26 -15.80
C GLU A 273 3.61 -31.06 -14.80
N SER A 274 4.53 -30.14 -15.10
CA SER A 274 4.70 -28.90 -14.31
C SER A 274 3.44 -28.04 -14.38
N ASP A 275 2.87 -27.85 -15.58
CA ASP A 275 1.61 -27.13 -15.76
C ASP A 275 0.47 -27.80 -15.01
N ARG A 276 0.33 -29.12 -15.14
CA ARG A 276 -0.70 -29.92 -14.48
C ARG A 276 -0.61 -29.76 -12.94
N ARG A 277 0.59 -29.86 -12.37
CA ARG A 277 0.81 -29.69 -10.92
C ARG A 277 0.49 -28.28 -10.46
N ALA A 278 0.88 -27.26 -11.21
CA ALA A 278 0.59 -25.87 -10.89
C ALA A 278 -0.92 -25.58 -10.92
N VAL A 279 -1.64 -26.08 -11.92
CA VAL A 279 -3.11 -26.00 -12.02
C VAL A 279 -3.78 -26.73 -10.86
N ALA A 280 -3.37 -27.97 -10.56
CA ALA A 280 -3.92 -28.75 -9.45
C ALA A 280 -3.72 -28.03 -8.10
N ALA A 281 -2.57 -27.40 -7.89
CA ALA A 281 -2.32 -26.61 -6.69
C ALA A 281 -3.23 -25.37 -6.61
N PHE A 282 -3.41 -24.66 -7.73
CA PHE A 282 -4.36 -23.55 -7.81
C PHE A 282 -5.80 -24.01 -7.51
N GLN A 283 -6.24 -25.14 -8.11
CA GLN A 283 -7.57 -25.71 -7.89
C GLN A 283 -7.79 -26.10 -6.42
N ARG A 284 -6.82 -26.74 -5.77
CA ARG A 284 -6.88 -27.03 -4.32
C ARG A 284 -6.96 -25.77 -3.47
N ALA A 285 -6.29 -24.69 -3.84
CA ALA A 285 -6.38 -23.41 -3.17
C ALA A 285 -7.78 -22.76 -3.29
N GLN A 286 -8.60 -23.22 -4.26
CA GLN A 286 -10.03 -22.87 -4.36
C GLN A 286 -10.92 -23.80 -3.51
N THR A 287 -10.36 -24.65 -2.65
CA THR A 287 -11.05 -25.67 -1.83
C THR A 287 -11.66 -26.84 -2.64
N TRP A 288 -11.26 -26.99 -3.90
CA TRP A 288 -11.72 -28.10 -4.72
C TRP A 288 -10.94 -29.38 -4.44
N THR A 289 -11.64 -30.52 -4.53
CA THR A 289 -11.08 -31.85 -4.25
C THR A 289 -11.40 -32.85 -5.38
N GLY A 290 -10.76 -34.00 -5.36
CA GLY A 290 -11.03 -35.07 -6.32
C GLY A 290 -10.94 -34.61 -7.78
N ALA A 291 -11.95 -34.91 -8.58
CA ALA A 291 -12.00 -34.52 -10.00
C ALA A 291 -12.03 -32.99 -10.22
N GLY A 292 -12.38 -32.19 -9.20
CA GLY A 292 -12.33 -30.74 -9.26
C GLY A 292 -10.90 -30.18 -9.16
N ALA A 293 -9.91 -30.99 -8.73
CA ALA A 293 -8.51 -30.61 -8.58
C ALA A 293 -7.57 -31.54 -9.38
N ASP A 294 -8.01 -31.97 -10.56
CA ASP A 294 -7.32 -32.91 -11.45
C ASP A 294 -6.09 -32.32 -12.15
N GLY A 295 -5.90 -31.03 -12.08
CA GLY A 295 -4.80 -30.32 -12.71
C GLY A 295 -5.05 -29.94 -14.17
N TYR A 296 -6.25 -30.14 -14.69
CA TYR A 296 -6.63 -29.68 -16.02
C TYR A 296 -7.61 -28.50 -15.89
N PRO A 297 -7.34 -27.36 -16.55
CA PRO A 297 -8.20 -26.19 -16.40
C PRO A 297 -9.54 -26.41 -17.09
N GLY A 298 -10.61 -26.10 -16.38
CA GLY A 298 -11.96 -25.93 -16.91
C GLY A 298 -12.33 -24.45 -17.03
N PRO A 299 -13.53 -24.11 -17.52
CA PRO A 299 -13.99 -22.73 -17.62
C PRO A 299 -13.89 -21.97 -16.30
N GLU A 300 -14.25 -22.59 -15.17
CA GLU A 300 -14.23 -21.95 -13.85
C GLU A 300 -12.79 -21.79 -13.32
N THR A 301 -11.90 -22.78 -13.55
CA THR A 301 -10.46 -22.66 -13.25
C THR A 301 -9.88 -21.46 -14.00
N TRP A 302 -10.17 -21.36 -15.29
CA TRP A 302 -9.71 -20.27 -16.15
C TRP A 302 -10.25 -18.93 -15.67
N ARG A 303 -11.55 -18.83 -15.44
CA ARG A 303 -12.20 -17.60 -14.98
C ARG A 303 -11.56 -17.08 -13.69
N ARG A 304 -11.41 -17.93 -12.67
CA ARG A 304 -10.80 -17.52 -11.37
C ARG A 304 -9.32 -17.22 -11.47
N LEU A 305 -8.60 -17.90 -12.37
CA LEU A 305 -7.18 -17.66 -12.55
C LEU A 305 -6.93 -16.28 -13.19
N PHE A 306 -7.80 -15.86 -14.11
CA PHE A 306 -7.68 -14.61 -14.85
C PHE A 306 -8.53 -13.46 -14.28
N SER A 307 -9.35 -13.68 -13.24
CA SER A 307 -10.01 -12.61 -12.47
C SER A 307 -9.01 -12.01 -11.41
#